data_f8a19a451aa5041a85ae49cf2551b16d
#
_entry.id   f8a19a451aa5041a85ae49cf2551b16d
#
_cell.length_a   1.000
_cell.length_b   1.000
_cell.length_c   1.000
_cell.angle_alpha   90.00
_cell.angle_beta   90.00
_cell.angle_gamma   90.00
#
_symmetry.space_group_name_H-M   'P 1'
#
loop_
_entity.id
_entity.type
_entity.pdbx_description
1 polymer ?
#
loop_
_entity_poly.entity_id
_entity_poly.type
_entity_poly.pdbx_seq_one_letter_code
_entity_poly.pdbx_strand_id
1 'polypeptide(L)'
;IGHLCDPTTRIDGSGGQRLHQRLTSPGRLTRCSRIPHVSQLQSLRGMVDLLPEALQHWQAVEAEAREHFRCAGFGEIRTPLLETTDLFCRGIGEATDVVGKEMYSFQDRGDRSCTLRPEGTASVVRAALQHGLLSQGAQKLWYAGPMFRYERPQAGRQRQFHQIGVEWLGAESARSDVEVIALAWDLLARLGVGGLELELNSLGSPEDRQ
;
A
#
# COMPACT_ATOMS: atom_id res chain seq x y z
N ILE A 1 -22.52 2.21 -10.37
CA ILE A 1 -21.69 2.98 -11.32
C ILE A 1 -22.06 4.43 -11.08
N GLY A 2 -21.35 5.11 -10.19
CA GLY A 2 -21.52 6.52 -9.89
C GLY A 2 -20.38 7.30 -10.53
N HIS A 3 -20.74 8.31 -11.32
CA HIS A 3 -19.79 9.23 -11.91
C HIS A 3 -19.08 10.06 -10.84
N LEU A 4 -17.76 10.09 -10.88
CA LEU A 4 -16.92 11.01 -10.13
C LEU A 4 -17.09 12.42 -10.71
N CYS A 5 -17.35 13.41 -9.85
CA CYS A 5 -17.42 14.82 -10.21
C CYS A 5 -16.07 15.36 -10.69
N ASP A 6 -16.09 16.08 -11.79
CA ASP A 6 -15.00 16.86 -12.36
C ASP A 6 -14.74 18.12 -11.49
N PRO A 7 -13.52 18.45 -11.06
CA PRO A 7 -13.24 19.58 -10.17
C PRO A 7 -13.06 20.94 -10.85
N THR A 8 -13.57 21.16 -12.06
CA THR A 8 -13.35 22.42 -12.81
C THR A 8 -14.56 23.33 -12.96
N THR A 9 -15.58 23.25 -12.13
CA THR A 9 -16.69 24.19 -12.20
C THR A 9 -16.44 25.43 -11.31
N ARG A 10 -16.09 26.54 -11.93
CA ARG A 10 -16.07 27.89 -11.31
C ARG A 10 -17.49 28.29 -10.90
N ILE A 11 -17.65 28.73 -9.67
CA ILE A 11 -18.88 29.34 -9.17
C ILE A 11 -18.78 30.84 -9.38
N ASP A 12 -19.54 31.38 -10.35
CA ASP A 12 -19.81 32.79 -10.46
C ASP A 12 -21.10 33.12 -9.69
N GLY A 13 -20.97 34.01 -8.73
CA GLY A 13 -22.10 34.48 -7.92
C GLY A 13 -22.85 35.59 -8.63
N SER A 14 -24.12 35.41 -8.81
CA SER A 14 -25.18 36.45 -8.68
C SER A 14 -26.54 35.93 -9.16
N GLY A 15 -27.58 36.14 -8.42
CA GLY A 15 -28.97 35.99 -8.92
C GLY A 15 -29.90 35.19 -8.02
N GLY A 16 -30.43 35.84 -6.99
CA GLY A 16 -31.52 35.26 -6.19
C GLY A 16 -32.81 35.18 -6.99
N GLN A 17 -33.40 34.00 -7.07
CA GLN A 17 -34.82 33.82 -7.36
C GLN A 17 -35.38 32.72 -6.46
N ARG A 18 -36.35 33.11 -5.63
CA ARG A 18 -37.14 32.21 -4.81
C ARG A 18 -38.05 31.38 -5.71
N LEU A 19 -37.84 30.10 -5.78
CA LEU A 19 -38.79 29.14 -6.35
C LEU A 19 -39.52 28.42 -5.20
N HIS A 20 -40.76 28.83 -4.96
CA HIS A 20 -41.71 28.04 -4.20
C HIS A 20 -42.06 26.79 -5.01
N GLN A 21 -41.49 25.65 -4.68
CA GLN A 21 -41.98 24.38 -5.18
C GLN A 21 -42.84 23.69 -4.12
N ARG A 22 -44.07 23.43 -4.53
CA ARG A 22 -45.08 22.68 -3.80
C ARG A 22 -44.59 21.26 -3.54
N LEU A 23 -44.58 20.83 -2.29
CA LEU A 23 -44.45 19.45 -1.89
C LEU A 23 -45.67 18.66 -2.37
N THR A 24 -45.53 17.92 -3.44
CA THR A 24 -46.48 16.91 -3.85
C THR A 24 -46.12 15.57 -3.24
N SER A 25 -47.08 14.99 -2.54
CA SER A 25 -47.35 13.63 -2.09
C SER A 25 -46.15 12.61 -1.97
N PRO A 26 -46.07 11.85 -0.86
CA PRO A 26 -45.10 10.79 -0.72
C PRO A 26 -45.43 9.66 -1.70
N GLY A 27 -44.62 9.59 -2.78
CA GLY A 27 -44.61 8.44 -3.68
C GLY A 27 -44.34 7.18 -2.87
N ARG A 28 -45.20 6.17 -3.03
CA ARG A 28 -45.01 4.81 -2.49
C ARG A 28 -43.58 4.33 -2.78
N LEU A 29 -42.80 4.18 -1.74
CA LEU A 29 -41.53 3.46 -1.82
C LEU A 29 -41.84 2.03 -2.34
N THR A 30 -41.59 1.79 -3.61
CA THR A 30 -41.61 0.44 -4.17
C THR A 30 -40.62 -0.38 -3.37
N ARG A 31 -41.13 -1.38 -2.61
CA ARG A 31 -40.31 -2.40 -1.96
C ARG A 31 -39.33 -2.91 -2.98
N CYS A 32 -38.04 -2.61 -2.75
CA CYS A 32 -36.96 -3.21 -3.47
C CYS A 32 -37.11 -4.75 -3.34
N SER A 33 -37.56 -5.37 -4.44
CA SER A 33 -37.80 -6.80 -4.50
C SER A 33 -36.50 -7.53 -4.17
N ARG A 34 -36.54 -8.34 -3.13
CA ARG A 34 -35.65 -9.40 -2.71
C ARG A 34 -34.33 -9.44 -3.48
N ILE A 35 -33.27 -8.90 -2.86
CA ILE A 35 -31.92 -9.26 -3.23
C ILE A 35 -31.85 -10.78 -3.13
N PRO A 36 -31.60 -11.54 -4.21
CA PRO A 36 -31.47 -12.98 -4.15
C PRO A 36 -30.34 -13.30 -3.14
N HIS A 37 -30.51 -14.36 -2.38
CA HIS A 37 -29.62 -14.83 -1.33
C HIS A 37 -28.13 -14.66 -1.71
N VAL A 38 -27.52 -13.53 -1.33
CA VAL A 38 -26.06 -13.27 -1.39
C VAL A 38 -25.34 -14.02 -0.26
N SER A 39 -26.05 -14.86 0.47
CA SER A 39 -25.57 -15.57 1.67
C SER A 39 -24.42 -16.57 1.43
N GLN A 40 -23.92 -16.71 0.19
CA GLN A 40 -22.81 -17.61 -0.14
C GLN A 40 -21.54 -16.92 -0.63
N LEU A 41 -21.58 -15.61 -0.93
CA LEU A 41 -20.40 -14.88 -1.37
C LEU A 41 -19.66 -14.34 -0.15
N GLN A 42 -18.44 -14.78 0.01
CA GLN A 42 -17.52 -14.34 1.08
C GLN A 42 -16.21 -13.87 0.47
N SER A 43 -15.47 -13.05 1.21
CA SER A 43 -14.11 -12.68 0.84
C SER A 43 -13.22 -13.96 0.73
N LEU A 44 -12.19 -13.88 -0.09
CA LEU A 44 -11.25 -14.99 -0.22
C LEU A 44 -10.53 -15.25 1.10
N ARG A 45 -10.25 -16.53 1.36
CA ARG A 45 -9.53 -16.92 2.58
C ARG A 45 -8.20 -16.17 2.70
N GLY A 46 -8.00 -15.48 3.82
CA GLY A 46 -6.80 -14.67 4.08
C GLY A 46 -6.86 -13.27 3.46
N MET A 47 -8.02 -12.86 2.95
CA MET A 47 -8.31 -11.49 2.53
C MET A 47 -9.50 -11.00 3.34
N VAL A 48 -9.35 -9.85 4.00
CA VAL A 48 -10.32 -9.32 4.98
C VAL A 48 -10.79 -7.95 4.55
N ASP A 49 -12.10 -7.71 4.67
CA ASP A 49 -12.67 -6.38 4.49
C ASP A 49 -12.31 -5.50 5.69
N LEU A 50 -11.79 -4.31 5.44
CA LEU A 50 -11.59 -3.30 6.46
C LEU A 50 -12.87 -2.48 6.61
N LEU A 51 -13.67 -2.81 7.61
CA LEU A 51 -14.92 -2.09 7.89
C LEU A 51 -14.63 -0.71 8.53
N PRO A 52 -15.60 0.22 8.52
CA PRO A 52 -15.37 1.61 8.94
C PRO A 52 -14.71 1.77 10.31
N GLU A 53 -15.07 0.95 11.29
CA GLU A 53 -14.49 0.99 12.63
C GLU A 53 -13.01 0.58 12.62
N ALA A 54 -12.68 -0.54 11.98
CA ALA A 54 -11.29 -0.99 11.84
C ALA A 54 -10.46 0.01 11.00
N LEU A 55 -11.09 0.58 9.96
CA LEU A 55 -10.41 1.52 9.06
C LEU A 55 -9.94 2.80 9.76
N GLN A 56 -10.63 3.25 10.80
CA GLN A 56 -10.19 4.42 11.59
C GLN A 56 -8.80 4.21 12.21
N HIS A 57 -8.53 3.01 12.73
CA HIS A 57 -7.20 2.67 13.27
C HIS A 57 -6.12 2.65 12.18
N TRP A 58 -6.45 2.10 11.01
CA TRP A 58 -5.54 2.09 9.86
C TRP A 58 -5.19 3.50 9.40
N GLN A 59 -6.19 4.36 9.29
CA GLN A 59 -6.00 5.76 8.90
C GLN A 59 -5.16 6.53 9.91
N ALA A 60 -5.31 6.27 11.20
CA ALA A 60 -4.50 6.89 12.25
C ALA A 60 -3.03 6.46 12.13
N VAL A 61 -2.76 5.16 11.92
CA VAL A 61 -1.41 4.63 11.70
C VAL A 61 -0.77 5.23 10.45
N GLU A 62 -1.51 5.28 9.34
CA GLU A 62 -1.01 5.86 8.09
C GLU A 62 -0.76 7.37 8.20
N ALA A 63 -1.58 8.10 8.96
CA ALA A 63 -1.39 9.52 9.18
C ALA A 63 -0.13 9.81 10.00
N GLU A 64 0.10 9.05 11.09
CA GLU A 64 1.32 9.16 11.88
C GLU A 64 2.57 8.82 11.08
N ALA A 65 2.54 7.72 10.32
CA ALA A 65 3.63 7.32 9.45
C ALA A 65 3.95 8.39 8.40
N ARG A 66 2.93 8.95 7.74
CA ARG A 66 3.09 10.02 6.74
C ARG A 66 3.79 11.24 7.33
N GLU A 67 3.34 11.71 8.48
CA GLU A 67 3.93 12.89 9.13
C GLU A 67 5.35 12.61 9.60
N HIS A 68 5.58 11.46 10.22
CA HIS A 68 6.90 11.05 10.68
C HIS A 68 7.93 10.99 9.54
N PHE A 69 7.59 10.33 8.43
CA PHE A 69 8.47 10.20 7.27
C PHE A 69 8.67 11.53 6.54
N ARG A 70 7.63 12.36 6.45
CA ARG A 70 7.73 13.71 5.89
C ARG A 70 8.73 14.57 6.68
N CYS A 71 8.70 14.52 8.00
CA CYS A 71 9.65 15.24 8.87
C CYS A 71 11.09 14.75 8.69
N ALA A 72 11.28 13.48 8.35
CA ALA A 72 12.59 12.89 8.04
C ALA A 72 13.04 13.11 6.58
N GLY A 73 12.24 13.82 5.78
CA GLY A 73 12.56 14.14 4.38
C GLY A 73 12.26 13.04 3.38
N PHE A 74 11.43 12.04 3.74
CA PHE A 74 10.99 10.99 2.82
C PHE A 74 9.75 11.44 2.04
N GLY A 75 9.81 11.32 0.70
CA GLY A 75 8.68 11.56 -0.20
C GLY A 75 7.78 10.31 -0.31
N GLU A 76 6.45 10.50 -0.32
CA GLU A 76 5.52 9.39 -0.58
C GLU A 76 5.58 8.96 -2.04
N ILE A 77 5.71 7.65 -2.29
CA ILE A 77 5.57 7.04 -3.62
C ILE A 77 4.46 6.00 -3.61
N ARG A 78 3.68 5.95 -4.69
CA ARG A 78 2.67 4.91 -4.90
C ARG A 78 2.95 4.21 -6.22
N THR A 79 3.25 2.93 -6.15
CA THR A 79 3.47 2.07 -7.31
C THR A 79 2.23 1.24 -7.62
N PRO A 80 2.07 0.74 -8.86
CA PRO A 80 1.00 -0.19 -9.20
C PRO A 80 0.96 -1.40 -8.28
N LEU A 81 -0.24 -1.95 -8.07
CA LEU A 81 -0.42 -3.22 -7.34
C LEU A 81 -0.05 -4.42 -8.19
N LEU A 82 -0.13 -4.27 -9.50
CA LEU A 82 0.13 -5.30 -10.50
C LEU A 82 1.37 -4.90 -11.32
N GLU A 83 2.33 -5.78 -11.41
CA GLU A 83 3.58 -5.62 -12.14
C GLU A 83 3.85 -6.84 -13.02
N THR A 84 4.84 -6.78 -13.89
CA THR A 84 5.32 -7.97 -14.59
C THR A 84 5.95 -8.95 -13.60
N THR A 85 5.71 -10.24 -13.78
CA THR A 85 6.27 -11.30 -12.90
C THR A 85 7.79 -11.23 -12.82
N ASP A 86 8.46 -10.92 -13.93
CA ASP A 86 9.92 -10.81 -14.03
C ASP A 86 10.53 -9.79 -13.07
N LEU A 87 9.77 -8.73 -12.73
CA LEU A 87 10.26 -7.74 -11.77
C LEU A 87 10.58 -8.38 -10.43
N PHE A 88 9.67 -9.20 -9.93
CA PHE A 88 9.81 -9.84 -8.62
C PHE A 88 10.81 -11.01 -8.67
N CYS A 89 10.83 -11.78 -9.76
CA CYS A 89 11.83 -12.84 -9.95
C CYS A 89 13.25 -12.28 -9.86
N ARG A 90 13.52 -11.14 -10.49
CA ARG A 90 14.84 -10.49 -10.46
C ARG A 90 15.13 -9.79 -9.11
N GLY A 91 14.12 -9.16 -8.50
CA GLY A 91 14.30 -8.35 -7.29
C GLY A 91 14.44 -9.19 -6.02
N ILE A 92 13.65 -10.24 -5.89
CA ILE A 92 13.61 -11.09 -4.68
C ILE A 92 14.59 -12.29 -4.80
N GLY A 93 14.89 -12.70 -6.03
CA GLY A 93 15.70 -13.88 -6.35
C GLY A 93 14.87 -15.13 -6.58
N GLU A 94 15.16 -15.84 -7.68
CA GLU A 94 14.40 -17.01 -8.15
C GLU A 94 14.36 -18.18 -7.15
N ALA A 95 15.34 -18.25 -6.25
CA ALA A 95 15.48 -19.34 -5.29
C ALA A 95 14.71 -19.12 -3.97
N THR A 96 13.95 -18.03 -3.83
CA THR A 96 13.21 -17.76 -2.61
C THR A 96 11.84 -18.41 -2.62
N ASP A 97 11.34 -18.82 -1.45
CA ASP A 97 9.98 -19.38 -1.31
C ASP A 97 8.88 -18.41 -1.77
N VAL A 98 9.11 -17.10 -1.63
CA VAL A 98 8.18 -16.05 -2.07
C VAL A 98 7.96 -16.12 -3.58
N VAL A 99 9.04 -16.20 -4.37
CA VAL A 99 8.97 -16.29 -5.84
C VAL A 99 8.43 -17.66 -6.27
N GLY A 100 8.90 -18.74 -5.63
CA GLY A 100 8.55 -20.09 -6.06
C GLY A 100 7.13 -20.53 -5.72
N LYS A 101 6.52 -20.04 -4.63
CA LYS A 101 5.29 -20.62 -4.07
C LYS A 101 4.22 -19.62 -3.62
N GLU A 102 4.59 -18.36 -3.37
CA GLU A 102 3.72 -17.42 -2.66
C GLU A 102 3.21 -16.25 -3.51
N MET A 103 3.63 -16.14 -4.76
CA MET A 103 3.16 -15.09 -5.63
C MET A 103 1.77 -15.39 -6.21
N TYR A 104 0.92 -14.36 -6.29
CA TYR A 104 -0.31 -14.37 -7.07
C TYR A 104 0.00 -13.96 -8.51
N SER A 105 0.36 -14.92 -9.35
CA SER A 105 0.71 -14.68 -10.75
C SER A 105 -0.33 -15.25 -11.70
N PHE A 106 -0.58 -14.55 -12.80
CA PHE A 106 -1.54 -14.93 -13.84
C PHE A 106 -1.17 -14.29 -15.19
N GLN A 107 -1.74 -14.81 -16.27
CA GLN A 107 -1.63 -14.19 -17.58
C GLN A 107 -2.73 -13.13 -17.76
N ASP A 108 -2.38 -11.96 -18.25
CA ASP A 108 -3.36 -10.96 -18.66
C ASP A 108 -3.95 -11.30 -20.04
N ARG A 109 -4.90 -10.49 -20.55
CA ARG A 109 -5.51 -10.71 -21.87
C ARG A 109 -4.54 -10.55 -23.04
N GLY A 110 -3.36 -10.04 -22.83
CA GLY A 110 -2.29 -9.89 -23.81
C GLY A 110 -1.17 -10.90 -23.62
N ASP A 111 -1.45 -12.01 -22.92
CA ASP A 111 -0.52 -13.12 -22.64
C ASP A 111 0.76 -12.68 -21.88
N ARG A 112 0.69 -11.57 -21.13
CA ARG A 112 1.79 -11.11 -20.28
C ARG A 112 1.64 -11.72 -18.89
N SER A 113 2.73 -12.30 -18.38
CA SER A 113 2.77 -12.78 -16.99
C SER A 113 2.80 -11.60 -16.02
N CYS A 114 1.78 -11.50 -15.20
CA CYS A 114 1.56 -10.43 -14.23
C CYS A 114 1.46 -11.01 -12.83
N THR A 115 1.92 -10.24 -11.85
CA THR A 115 1.92 -10.64 -10.43
C THR A 115 1.41 -9.50 -9.56
N LEU A 116 0.50 -9.81 -8.64
CA LEU A 116 0.18 -8.90 -7.54
C LEU A 116 1.40 -8.77 -6.63
N ARG A 117 1.82 -7.54 -6.33
CA ARG A 117 3.06 -7.27 -5.62
C ARG A 117 3.11 -7.98 -4.26
N PRO A 118 4.13 -8.83 -4.01
CA PRO A 118 4.31 -9.51 -2.72
C PRO A 118 5.04 -8.65 -1.68
N GLU A 119 5.66 -7.53 -2.13
CA GLU A 119 6.40 -6.55 -1.36
C GLU A 119 6.50 -5.21 -2.13
N GLY A 120 7.07 -4.17 -1.53
CA GLY A 120 7.10 -2.84 -2.14
C GLY A 120 8.43 -2.45 -2.78
N THR A 121 9.55 -2.97 -2.29
CA THR A 121 10.92 -2.54 -2.66
C THR A 121 11.18 -2.65 -4.15
N ALA A 122 10.88 -3.79 -4.78
CA ALA A 122 11.13 -4.01 -6.20
C ALA A 122 10.37 -3.00 -7.08
N SER A 123 9.11 -2.72 -6.74
CA SER A 123 8.30 -1.72 -7.46
C SER A 123 8.83 -0.30 -7.29
N VAL A 124 9.32 0.06 -6.09
CA VAL A 124 9.92 1.38 -5.83
C VAL A 124 11.22 1.54 -6.60
N VAL A 125 12.11 0.53 -6.57
CA VAL A 125 13.37 0.55 -7.33
C VAL A 125 13.09 0.65 -8.83
N ARG A 126 12.16 -0.15 -9.37
CA ARG A 126 11.75 -0.08 -10.77
C ARG A 126 11.25 1.33 -11.13
N ALA A 127 10.41 1.94 -10.28
CA ALA A 127 9.90 3.28 -10.53
C ALA A 127 11.03 4.33 -10.49
N ALA A 128 11.93 4.24 -9.53
CA ALA A 128 13.08 5.15 -9.42
C ALA A 128 13.98 5.09 -10.66
N LEU A 129 14.26 3.89 -11.16
CA LEU A 129 15.04 3.68 -12.39
C LEU A 129 14.29 4.17 -13.63
N GLN A 130 13.02 3.80 -13.79
CA GLN A 130 12.20 4.17 -14.95
C GLN A 130 12.05 5.69 -15.10
N HIS A 131 11.93 6.41 -13.98
CA HIS A 131 11.75 7.86 -13.98
C HIS A 131 13.05 8.64 -13.75
N GLY A 132 14.20 7.96 -13.71
CA GLY A 132 15.50 8.59 -13.58
C GLY A 132 15.70 9.36 -12.27
N LEU A 133 15.02 8.96 -11.18
CA LEU A 133 15.06 9.70 -9.93
C LEU A 133 16.48 9.79 -9.35
N LEU A 134 17.28 8.74 -9.53
CA LEU A 134 18.65 8.68 -9.02
C LEU A 134 19.61 9.64 -9.75
N SER A 135 19.25 10.16 -10.93
CA SER A 135 20.04 11.17 -11.62
C SER A 135 20.11 12.51 -10.87
N GLN A 136 19.19 12.73 -9.94
CA GLN A 136 19.11 13.92 -9.08
C GLN A 136 19.81 13.72 -7.72
N GLY A 137 20.49 12.59 -7.52
CA GLY A 137 21.12 12.21 -6.26
C GLY A 137 20.33 11.15 -5.49
N ALA A 138 20.75 10.90 -4.25
CA ALA A 138 20.09 9.94 -3.37
C ALA A 138 18.62 10.31 -3.11
N GLN A 139 17.76 9.30 -3.07
CA GLN A 139 16.31 9.46 -2.90
C GLN A 139 15.83 8.81 -1.61
N LYS A 140 15.07 9.56 -0.82
CA LYS A 140 14.35 9.07 0.36
C LYS A 140 12.89 8.91 0.00
N LEU A 141 12.41 7.68 -0.10
CA LEU A 141 11.04 7.34 -0.51
C LEU A 141 10.37 6.49 0.55
N TRP A 142 9.06 6.67 0.74
CA TRP A 142 8.25 5.81 1.60
C TRP A 142 6.95 5.44 0.90
N TYR A 143 6.40 4.31 1.25
CA TYR A 143 5.14 3.81 0.69
C TYR A 143 4.30 3.14 1.77
N ALA A 144 2.98 3.12 1.53
CA ALA A 144 2.02 2.34 2.30
C ALA A 144 1.00 1.70 1.35
N GLY A 145 0.56 0.50 1.66
CA GLY A 145 -0.50 -0.13 0.89
C GLY A 145 -0.54 -1.65 0.98
N PRO A 146 -1.49 -2.27 0.26
CA PRO A 146 -1.69 -3.70 0.29
C PRO A 146 -0.60 -4.45 -0.49
N MET A 147 -0.20 -5.60 0.08
CA MET A 147 0.68 -6.61 -0.51
C MET A 147 -0.04 -7.95 -0.52
N PHE A 148 0.41 -8.89 -1.36
CA PHE A 148 -0.29 -10.14 -1.62
C PHE A 148 0.68 -11.32 -1.62
N ARG A 149 0.48 -12.29 -0.68
CA ARG A 149 1.26 -13.53 -0.64
C ARG A 149 0.33 -14.72 -0.43
N TYR A 150 0.51 -15.76 -1.23
CA TYR A 150 -0.27 -17.00 -1.11
C TYR A 150 0.27 -17.87 0.03
N GLU A 151 0.33 -17.28 1.22
CA GLU A 151 0.74 -17.98 2.43
C GLU A 151 -0.42 -18.79 3.05
N ARG A 152 -0.07 -19.71 3.93
CA ARG A 152 -1.07 -20.37 4.79
C ARG A 152 -1.57 -19.35 5.82
N PRO A 153 -2.85 -18.95 5.78
CA PRO A 153 -3.37 -17.98 6.73
C PRO A 153 -3.32 -18.49 8.15
N GLN A 154 -2.76 -17.67 9.03
CA GLN A 154 -2.69 -17.92 10.48
C GLN A 154 -2.76 -16.57 11.22
N ALA A 155 -2.76 -16.59 12.56
CA ALA A 155 -2.75 -15.38 13.34
C ALA A 155 -1.54 -14.49 12.94
N GLY A 156 -1.82 -13.24 12.57
CA GLY A 156 -0.81 -12.29 12.09
C GLY A 156 -0.32 -12.47 10.65
N ARG A 157 -0.79 -13.52 9.92
CA ARG A 157 -0.43 -13.73 8.50
C ARG A 157 -1.68 -13.82 7.64
N GLN A 158 -1.84 -12.82 6.79
CA GLN A 158 -2.91 -12.71 5.81
C GLN A 158 -2.35 -12.89 4.39
N ARG A 159 -3.20 -13.27 3.45
CA ARG A 159 -2.85 -13.32 2.02
C ARG A 159 -2.87 -11.96 1.36
N GLN A 160 -3.70 -11.06 1.87
CA GLN A 160 -3.62 -9.62 1.62
C GLN A 160 -3.30 -8.96 2.95
N PHE A 161 -2.19 -8.27 3.02
CA PHE A 161 -1.73 -7.54 4.21
C PHE A 161 -1.27 -6.15 3.81
N HIS A 162 -1.15 -5.22 4.75
CA HIS A 162 -0.62 -3.89 4.49
C HIS A 162 0.82 -3.80 4.96
N GLN A 163 1.61 -3.10 4.18
CA GLN A 163 3.00 -2.81 4.48
C GLN A 163 3.21 -1.30 4.44
N ILE A 164 3.95 -0.79 5.40
CA ILE A 164 4.56 0.53 5.37
C ILE A 164 6.06 0.29 5.25
N GLY A 165 6.70 0.92 4.27
CA GLY A 165 8.13 0.75 4.03
C GLY A 165 8.80 2.06 3.66
N VAL A 166 10.11 2.13 3.88
CA VAL A 166 10.98 3.21 3.48
C VAL A 166 12.14 2.67 2.67
N GLU A 167 12.54 3.41 1.65
CA GLU A 167 13.67 3.09 0.79
C GLU A 167 14.58 4.33 0.68
N TRP A 168 15.84 4.18 1.07
CA TRP A 168 16.83 5.21 0.84
C TRP A 168 17.78 4.75 -0.27
N LEU A 169 17.48 5.16 -1.50
CA LEU A 169 18.21 4.74 -2.69
C LEU A 169 19.40 5.64 -2.98
N GLY A 170 20.53 5.07 -3.37
CA GLY A 170 21.75 5.80 -3.73
C GLY A 170 22.53 6.37 -2.54
N ALA A 171 22.27 5.89 -1.33
CA ALA A 171 23.06 6.22 -0.14
C ALA A 171 24.02 5.05 0.16
N GLU A 172 25.32 5.36 0.27
CA GLU A 172 26.39 4.37 0.47
C GLU A 172 27.03 4.47 1.87
N SER A 173 26.26 4.91 2.86
CA SER A 173 26.79 5.21 4.19
C SER A 173 26.11 4.36 5.25
N ALA A 174 26.86 3.76 6.15
CA ALA A 174 26.34 3.10 7.35
C ALA A 174 25.44 4.04 8.19
N ARG A 175 25.63 5.35 8.08
CA ARG A 175 24.76 6.34 8.72
C ARG A 175 23.35 6.30 8.16
N SER A 176 23.18 6.05 6.85
CA SER A 176 21.85 5.89 6.24
C SER A 176 21.12 4.66 6.78
N ASP A 177 21.84 3.56 7.01
CA ASP A 177 21.26 2.36 7.60
C ASP A 177 20.77 2.64 9.03
N VAL A 178 21.61 3.32 9.83
CA VAL A 178 21.24 3.72 11.21
C VAL A 178 20.02 4.66 11.20
N GLU A 179 19.95 5.62 10.28
CA GLU A 179 18.81 6.54 10.17
C GLU A 179 17.52 5.78 9.84
N VAL A 180 17.55 4.83 8.90
CA VAL A 180 16.38 4.00 8.54
C VAL A 180 15.94 3.14 9.72
N ILE A 181 16.88 2.53 10.45
CA ILE A 181 16.57 1.73 11.66
C ILE A 181 15.92 2.62 12.73
N ALA A 182 16.54 3.78 13.03
CA ALA A 182 16.02 4.72 14.00
C ALA A 182 14.62 5.23 13.62
N LEU A 183 14.40 5.52 12.33
CA LEU A 183 13.12 5.96 11.80
C LEU A 183 12.01 4.91 12.02
N ALA A 184 12.32 3.64 11.77
CA ALA A 184 11.37 2.55 12.02
C ALA A 184 11.08 2.38 13.51
N TRP A 185 12.11 2.45 14.35
CA TRP A 185 11.98 2.40 15.81
C TRP A 185 11.09 3.52 16.34
N ASP A 186 11.38 4.76 15.95
CA ASP A 186 10.65 5.94 16.39
C ASP A 186 9.18 5.88 15.94
N LEU A 187 8.88 5.40 14.73
CA LEU A 187 7.50 5.22 14.30
C LEU A 187 6.75 4.24 15.21
N LEU A 188 7.35 3.09 15.50
CA LEU A 188 6.73 2.09 16.37
C LEU A 188 6.51 2.64 17.79
N ALA A 189 7.47 3.38 18.33
CA ALA A 189 7.34 4.03 19.63
C ALA A 189 6.20 5.07 19.64
N ARG A 190 6.08 5.89 18.60
CA ARG A 190 4.97 6.87 18.42
C ARG A 190 3.60 6.20 18.32
N LEU A 191 3.54 5.04 17.73
CA LEU A 191 2.32 4.22 17.65
C LEU A 191 2.00 3.49 18.98
N GLY A 192 2.82 3.69 20.02
CA GLY A 192 2.61 3.09 21.32
C GLY A 192 3.02 1.62 21.44
N VAL A 193 3.80 1.10 20.50
CA VAL A 193 4.34 -0.26 20.59
C VAL A 193 5.46 -0.28 21.62
N GLY A 194 5.22 -0.98 22.74
CA GLY A 194 6.20 -1.16 23.82
C GLY A 194 6.98 -2.47 23.68
N GLY A 195 8.08 -2.58 24.46
CA GLY A 195 8.88 -3.81 24.51
C GLY A 195 9.64 -4.10 23.22
N LEU A 196 10.02 -3.06 22.47
CA LEU A 196 10.81 -3.21 21.25
C LEU A 196 12.22 -3.70 21.59
N GLU A 197 12.70 -4.69 20.84
CA GLU A 197 14.08 -5.17 20.87
C GLU A 197 14.66 -5.02 19.46
N LEU A 198 15.88 -4.52 19.37
CA LEU A 198 16.61 -4.38 18.11
C LEU A 198 17.64 -5.50 17.98
N GLU A 199 17.42 -6.38 17.01
CA GLU A 199 18.40 -7.39 16.60
C GLU A 199 19.05 -6.97 15.30
N LEU A 200 20.39 -6.90 15.27
CA LEU A 200 21.17 -6.55 14.08
C LEU A 200 21.90 -7.77 13.55
N ASN A 201 21.84 -7.94 12.25
CA ASN A 201 22.63 -8.93 11.53
C ASN A 201 23.28 -8.30 10.30
N SER A 202 24.42 -8.82 9.88
CA SER A 202 25.12 -8.41 8.66
C SER A 202 25.19 -9.58 7.70
N LEU A 203 24.86 -9.29 6.43
CA LEU A 203 25.02 -10.22 5.31
C LEU A 203 26.41 -10.11 4.66
N GLY A 204 27.37 -9.46 5.31
CA GLY A 204 28.74 -9.29 4.84
C GLY A 204 29.39 -10.58 4.32
N SER A 205 30.46 -10.43 3.55
CA SER A 205 31.23 -11.56 3.02
C SER A 205 31.76 -12.47 4.16
N PRO A 206 32.13 -13.72 3.88
CA PRO A 206 32.74 -14.58 4.91
C PRO A 206 33.95 -13.93 5.60
N GLU A 207 34.62 -12.99 4.93
CA GLU A 207 35.79 -12.24 5.43
C GLU A 207 35.37 -11.14 6.43
N ASP A 208 34.15 -10.56 6.25
CA ASP A 208 33.58 -9.53 7.15
C ASP A 208 33.00 -10.13 8.43
N ARG A 209 32.91 -11.46 8.54
CA ARG A 209 32.31 -12.19 9.69
C ARG A 209 33.32 -12.70 10.70
N GLN A 210 34.62 -12.31 10.60
CA GLN A 210 35.69 -12.73 11.51
C GLN A 210 35.78 -11.87 12.77
#